data_454f614aa7c3f537b95b007f9289f7a1
#
_entry.id   454f614aa7c3f537b95b007f9289f7a1
#
_cell.length_a   1.000
_cell.length_b   1.000
_cell.length_c   1.000
_cell.angle_alpha   90.00
_cell.angle_beta   90.00
_cell.angle_gamma   90.00
#
_symmetry.space_group_name_H-M   'P 1'
#
loop_
_entity.id
_entity.type
_entity.pdbx_description
1 polymer ?
#
loop_
_entity_poly.entity_id
_entity_poly.type
_entity_poly.pdbx_seq_one_letter_code
_entity_poly.pdbx_strand_id
1 'polypeptide(L)'
;FYFNTGGPGYVLSHATLRKFLSVADDAEHCSSEETTSAEDVMMAKCLRQHGITVTDTRDKLGRERFHMFMPGMQYNWDLTQKNWYTRYNADWGLKNKADCCAPDTVSFHYAKQPAMIRHLHALLYHCDPSDSLSETANHINSNFSNISS
;
A
#
# COMPACT_ATOMS: atom_id res chain seq x y z
N PHE A 1 6.04 15.07 6.17
CA PHE A 1 5.43 14.13 7.10
C PHE A 1 4.90 12.92 6.32
N TYR A 2 5.38 11.74 6.68
CA TYR A 2 4.99 10.48 6.02
C TYR A 2 4.03 9.69 6.91
N PHE A 3 3.10 8.97 6.27
CA PHE A 3 2.15 8.08 6.92
C PHE A 3 1.84 6.90 6.01
N ASN A 4 1.42 5.78 6.56
CA ASN A 4 0.92 4.65 5.80
C ASN A 4 -0.56 4.88 5.50
N THR A 5 -0.93 4.92 4.22
CA THR A 5 -2.33 5.15 3.81
C THR A 5 -3.24 4.01 4.25
N GLY A 6 -4.41 4.35 4.79
CA GLY A 6 -5.40 3.38 5.26
C GLY A 6 -6.04 2.55 4.15
N GLY A 7 -6.14 3.10 2.94
CA GLY A 7 -6.79 2.45 1.80
C GLY A 7 -6.28 1.05 1.49
N PRO A 8 -4.98 0.84 1.22
CA PRO A 8 -4.41 -0.50 1.04
C PRO A 8 -4.23 -1.27 2.36
N GLY A 9 -4.49 -0.64 3.48
CA GLY A 9 -4.20 -1.17 4.80
C GLY A 9 -2.77 -0.91 5.24
N TYR A 10 -2.53 -1.06 6.52
CA TYR A 10 -1.20 -0.97 7.13
C TYR A 10 -1.02 -2.02 8.22
N VAL A 11 0.21 -2.34 8.53
CA VAL A 11 0.56 -3.35 9.53
C VAL A 11 1.26 -2.66 10.70
N LEU A 12 0.76 -2.90 11.90
CA LEU A 12 1.40 -2.47 13.14
C LEU A 12 2.15 -3.65 13.76
N SER A 13 3.40 -3.43 14.14
CA SER A 13 4.10 -4.40 14.97
C SER A 13 3.42 -4.50 16.34
N HIS A 14 3.59 -5.62 17.03
CA HIS A 14 3.07 -5.79 18.39
C HIS A 14 3.59 -4.69 19.33
N ALA A 15 4.85 -4.29 19.19
CA ALA A 15 5.42 -3.21 19.99
C ALA A 15 4.76 -1.86 19.68
N THR A 16 4.53 -1.56 18.38
CA THR A 16 3.80 -0.35 17.94
C THR A 16 2.37 -0.33 18.49
N LEU A 17 1.66 -1.46 18.39
CA LEU A 17 0.28 -1.55 18.92
C LEU A 17 0.23 -1.34 20.43
N ARG A 18 1.13 -1.93 21.19
CA ARG A 18 1.23 -1.70 22.65
C ARG A 18 1.51 -0.23 22.97
N LYS A 19 2.44 0.39 22.22
CA LYS A 19 2.75 1.80 22.42
C LYS A 19 1.54 2.68 22.10
N PHE A 20 0.86 2.42 20.98
CA PHE A 20 -0.36 3.14 20.61
C PHE A 20 -1.43 3.06 21.71
N LEU A 21 -1.74 1.86 22.20
CA LEU A 21 -2.70 1.67 23.29
C LEU A 21 -2.31 2.40 24.58
N SER A 22 -1.01 2.55 24.87
CA SER A 22 -0.55 3.27 26.06
C SER A 22 -0.63 4.79 25.96
N VAL A 23 -0.85 5.33 24.74
CA VAL A 23 -0.87 6.78 24.48
C VAL A 23 -2.15 7.24 23.77
N ALA A 24 -3.07 6.35 23.50
CA ALA A 24 -4.31 6.65 22.75
C ALA A 24 -5.20 7.70 23.45
N ASP A 25 -5.10 7.82 24.78
CA ASP A 25 -5.84 8.82 25.60
C ASP A 25 -5.09 10.17 25.70
N ASP A 26 -3.96 10.34 25.00
CA ASP A 26 -3.28 11.64 24.92
C ASP A 26 -4.11 12.60 24.06
N ALA A 27 -4.90 13.43 24.76
CA ALA A 27 -5.81 14.36 24.11
C ALA A 27 -5.12 15.44 23.25
N GLU A 28 -3.86 15.74 23.52
CA GLU A 28 -3.10 16.75 22.78
C GLU A 28 -2.63 16.22 21.42
N HIS A 29 -2.19 14.96 21.35
CA HIS A 29 -1.52 14.41 20.18
C HIS A 29 -2.28 13.26 19.48
N CYS A 30 -3.17 12.59 20.22
CA CYS A 30 -3.91 11.41 19.77
C CYS A 30 -5.44 11.60 19.88
N SER A 31 -5.92 12.87 19.75
CA SER A 31 -7.30 13.23 20.02
C SER A 31 -8.31 12.32 19.31
N SER A 32 -9.11 11.60 20.10
CA SER A 32 -10.26 10.83 19.63
C SER A 32 -11.49 11.71 19.36
N GLU A 33 -11.46 12.99 19.76
CA GLU A 33 -12.56 13.93 19.60
C GLU A 33 -12.58 14.59 18.22
N GLU A 34 -11.46 14.58 17.49
CA GLU A 34 -11.43 15.06 16.12
C GLU A 34 -12.09 14.07 15.18
N THR A 35 -13.27 14.38 14.70
CA THR A 35 -13.92 13.61 13.63
C THR A 35 -13.29 13.96 12.30
N THR A 36 -12.50 13.02 11.75
CA THR A 36 -11.88 13.14 10.44
C THR A 36 -12.09 11.86 9.63
N SER A 37 -12.18 12.00 8.30
CA SER A 37 -12.17 10.85 7.39
C SER A 37 -10.76 10.32 7.12
N ALA A 38 -9.73 10.93 7.69
CA ALA A 38 -8.32 10.59 7.49
C ALA A 38 -7.74 9.95 8.78
N GLU A 39 -8.29 8.80 9.19
CA GLU A 39 -7.87 8.09 10.40
C GLU A 39 -6.39 7.67 10.37
N ASP A 40 -5.90 7.31 9.18
CA ASP A 40 -4.52 6.95 8.92
C ASP A 40 -3.54 8.12 9.21
N VAL A 41 -3.92 9.33 8.82
CA VAL A 41 -3.15 10.54 9.12
C VAL A 41 -3.15 10.82 10.62
N MET A 42 -4.29 10.67 11.29
CA MET A 42 -4.40 10.90 12.73
C MET A 42 -3.59 9.88 13.53
N MET A 43 -3.68 8.60 13.19
CA MET A 43 -2.85 7.55 13.80
C MET A 43 -1.36 7.84 13.61
N ALA A 44 -0.94 8.22 12.41
CA ALA A 44 0.45 8.52 12.13
C ALA A 44 0.97 9.75 12.86
N LYS A 45 0.15 10.78 13.05
CA LYS A 45 0.49 11.95 13.89
C LYS A 45 0.70 11.53 15.34
N CYS A 46 -0.24 10.78 15.90
CA CYS A 46 -0.15 10.25 17.26
C CYS A 46 1.13 9.44 17.47
N LEU A 47 1.36 8.42 16.64
CA LEU A 47 2.54 7.56 16.75
C LEU A 47 3.85 8.33 16.61
N ARG A 48 3.91 9.30 15.69
CA ARG A 48 5.10 10.12 15.47
C ARG A 48 5.47 10.95 16.68
N GLN A 49 4.50 11.57 17.37
CA GLN A 49 4.75 12.34 18.60
C GLN A 49 5.33 11.46 19.70
N HIS A 50 5.05 10.17 19.65
CA HIS A 50 5.58 9.18 20.59
C HIS A 50 6.79 8.40 20.06
N GLY A 51 7.49 8.94 19.03
CA GLY A 51 8.76 8.42 18.53
C GLY A 51 8.65 7.25 17.57
N ILE A 52 7.46 6.95 17.04
CA ILE A 52 7.24 5.90 16.06
C ILE A 52 6.98 6.52 14.69
N THR A 53 7.77 6.12 13.71
CA THR A 53 7.65 6.56 12.31
C THR A 53 7.32 5.39 11.40
N VAL A 54 6.88 5.71 10.18
CA VAL A 54 6.60 4.71 9.15
C VAL A 54 7.88 4.00 8.70
N THR A 55 7.73 2.74 8.31
CA THR A 55 8.80 1.94 7.70
C THR A 55 8.53 1.80 6.20
N ASP A 56 9.57 1.91 5.39
CA ASP A 56 9.50 1.60 3.97
C ASP A 56 9.18 0.12 3.76
N THR A 57 8.06 -0.18 3.12
CA THR A 57 7.58 -1.53 2.87
C THR A 57 7.89 -2.03 1.45
N ARG A 58 8.53 -1.21 0.61
CA ARG A 58 8.90 -1.60 -0.75
C ARG A 58 9.94 -2.71 -0.75
N ASP A 59 10.04 -3.41 -1.86
CA ASP A 59 11.08 -4.41 -2.05
C ASP A 59 12.47 -3.77 -2.29
N LYS A 60 13.49 -4.61 -2.45
CA LYS A 60 14.88 -4.17 -2.70
C LYS A 60 15.06 -3.39 -4.01
N LEU A 61 14.10 -3.51 -4.94
CA LEU A 61 14.09 -2.77 -6.20
C LEU A 61 13.23 -1.50 -6.12
N GLY A 62 12.70 -1.18 -4.94
CA GLY A 62 11.83 -0.02 -4.71
C GLY A 62 10.42 -0.19 -5.29
N ARG A 63 9.94 -1.44 -5.47
CA ARG A 63 8.59 -1.73 -5.96
C ARG A 63 7.62 -1.82 -4.79
N GLU A 64 6.41 -1.30 -5.00
CA GLU A 64 5.38 -1.25 -3.97
C GLU A 64 4.84 -2.63 -3.60
N ARG A 65 4.45 -2.82 -2.34
CA ARG A 65 3.74 -3.99 -1.82
C ARG A 65 2.31 -3.69 -1.38
N PHE A 66 2.02 -2.44 -1.01
CA PHE A 66 0.71 -1.97 -0.59
C PHE A 66 0.23 -0.94 -1.60
N HIS A 67 -0.77 -1.29 -2.42
CA HIS A 67 -1.13 -0.49 -3.58
C HIS A 67 -2.38 0.35 -3.33
N MET A 68 -2.25 1.66 -3.53
CA MET A 68 -3.35 2.61 -3.38
C MET A 68 -4.45 2.40 -4.43
N PHE A 69 -4.14 1.77 -5.55
CA PHE A 69 -5.07 1.54 -6.65
C PHE A 69 -5.08 0.09 -7.09
N MET A 70 -6.08 -0.27 -7.90
CA MET A 70 -6.18 -1.57 -8.55
C MET A 70 -4.98 -1.85 -9.46
N PRO A 71 -4.65 -3.13 -9.71
CA PRO A 71 -3.46 -3.51 -10.48
C PRO A 71 -3.32 -2.78 -11.82
N GLY A 72 -4.37 -2.76 -12.65
CA GLY A 72 -4.33 -2.12 -13.96
C GLY A 72 -4.07 -0.60 -13.89
N MET A 73 -4.66 0.07 -12.89
CA MET A 73 -4.41 1.50 -12.68
C MET A 73 -2.99 1.74 -12.18
N GLN A 74 -2.51 0.92 -11.25
CA GLN A 74 -1.15 1.02 -10.71
C GLN A 74 -0.11 0.76 -11.80
N TYR A 75 -0.31 -0.26 -12.62
CA TYR A 75 0.54 -0.58 -13.77
C TYR A 75 0.60 0.56 -14.80
N ASN A 76 -0.54 1.16 -15.14
CA ASN A 76 -0.65 2.22 -16.14
C ASN A 76 -0.54 3.62 -15.56
N TRP A 77 -0.10 3.77 -14.31
CA TRP A 77 -0.01 5.08 -13.68
C TRP A 77 0.89 6.03 -14.49
N ASP A 78 0.37 7.21 -14.77
CA ASP A 78 1.14 8.26 -15.43
C ASP A 78 1.96 9.04 -14.39
N LEU A 79 3.26 8.81 -14.36
CA LEU A 79 4.19 9.43 -13.42
C LEU A 79 4.34 10.95 -13.63
N THR A 80 3.85 11.49 -14.76
CA THR A 80 3.89 12.94 -15.05
C THR A 80 2.73 13.71 -14.42
N GLN A 81 1.69 13.00 -13.94
CA GLN A 81 0.54 13.63 -13.30
C GLN A 81 0.93 14.35 -12.01
N LYS A 82 0.50 15.60 -11.88
CA LYS A 82 0.71 16.43 -10.69
C LYS A 82 -0.46 16.33 -9.70
N ASN A 83 -0.83 15.13 -9.29
CA ASN A 83 -1.87 14.89 -8.31
C ASN A 83 -1.31 14.61 -6.91
N TRP A 84 -2.21 14.39 -5.94
CA TRP A 84 -1.81 14.11 -4.56
C TRP A 84 -0.94 12.87 -4.42
N TYR A 85 -1.26 11.78 -5.16
CA TYR A 85 -0.57 10.50 -5.04
C TYR A 85 0.87 10.58 -5.58
N THR A 86 1.06 11.20 -6.76
CA THR A 86 2.40 11.40 -7.33
C THR A 86 3.25 12.32 -6.45
N ARG A 87 2.64 13.41 -5.90
CA ARG A 87 3.35 14.31 -4.98
C ARG A 87 3.72 13.66 -3.66
N TYR A 88 2.81 12.86 -3.10
CA TYR A 88 3.03 12.15 -1.85
C TYR A 88 4.18 11.14 -1.96
N ASN A 89 4.30 10.49 -3.11
CA ASN A 89 5.32 9.47 -3.35
C ASN A 89 6.59 10.04 -4.04
N ALA A 90 6.74 11.35 -4.19
CA ALA A 90 7.85 11.95 -4.92
C ALA A 90 9.21 11.55 -4.36
N ASP A 91 9.36 11.54 -3.04
CA ASP A 91 10.62 11.19 -2.35
C ASP A 91 10.89 9.67 -2.35
N TRP A 92 9.85 8.87 -2.61
CA TRP A 92 9.94 7.41 -2.63
C TRP A 92 10.24 6.84 -4.01
N GLY A 93 10.11 7.63 -5.09
CA GLY A 93 10.36 7.20 -6.45
C GLY A 93 9.30 6.22 -6.94
N LEU A 94 8.06 6.70 -7.06
CA LEU A 94 6.93 5.94 -7.62
C LEU A 94 7.29 5.30 -8.95
N LYS A 95 6.88 4.06 -9.15
CA LYS A 95 7.13 3.27 -10.36
C LYS A 95 5.84 2.86 -11.04
N ASN A 96 5.93 2.54 -12.33
CA ASN A 96 4.81 2.04 -13.14
C ASN A 96 5.24 0.86 -14.03
N LYS A 97 4.35 0.36 -14.88
CA LYS A 97 4.55 -0.79 -15.76
C LYS A 97 5.08 -2.01 -14.97
N ALA A 98 6.02 -2.74 -15.53
CA ALA A 98 6.60 -3.93 -14.92
C ALA A 98 7.28 -3.68 -13.56
N ASP A 99 7.67 -2.45 -13.29
CA ASP A 99 8.32 -2.04 -12.03
C ASP A 99 7.34 -1.50 -10.98
N CYS A 100 6.03 -1.46 -11.25
CA CYS A 100 5.07 -0.88 -10.32
C CYS A 100 4.98 -1.65 -9.00
N CYS A 101 5.08 -2.94 -9.11
CA CYS A 101 4.53 -3.84 -8.12
C CYS A 101 5.53 -4.95 -7.77
N ALA A 102 5.73 -5.19 -6.47
CA ALA A 102 6.57 -6.28 -6.00
C ALA A 102 5.91 -7.64 -6.26
N PRO A 103 6.67 -8.69 -6.56
CA PRO A 103 6.11 -10.05 -6.71
C PRO A 103 5.42 -10.56 -5.43
N ASP A 104 5.89 -10.09 -4.27
CA ASP A 104 5.34 -10.37 -2.96
C ASP A 104 4.37 -9.27 -2.48
N THR A 105 3.57 -8.74 -3.41
CA THR A 105 2.51 -7.77 -3.14
C THR A 105 1.54 -8.27 -2.08
N VAL A 106 1.17 -7.39 -1.15
CA VAL A 106 0.31 -7.70 0.00
C VAL A 106 -1.15 -7.32 -0.26
N SER A 107 -1.40 -6.14 -0.80
CA SER A 107 -2.78 -5.63 -0.91
C SER A 107 -2.97 -4.62 -2.04
N PHE A 108 -4.24 -4.51 -2.48
CA PHE A 108 -4.73 -3.49 -3.40
C PHE A 108 -5.98 -2.83 -2.83
N HIS A 109 -6.02 -1.50 -2.87
CA HIS A 109 -7.20 -0.72 -2.54
C HIS A 109 -8.19 -0.69 -3.72
N TYR A 110 -9.45 -0.33 -3.45
CA TYR A 110 -10.55 -0.24 -4.41
C TYR A 110 -11.01 -1.56 -5.05
N ALA A 111 -10.66 -2.71 -4.51
CA ALA A 111 -11.18 -4.01 -4.92
C ALA A 111 -12.62 -4.20 -4.45
N LYS A 112 -13.57 -3.47 -5.05
CA LYS A 112 -14.97 -3.40 -4.58
C LYS A 112 -15.86 -4.54 -5.06
N GLN A 113 -15.51 -5.22 -6.16
CA GLN A 113 -16.33 -6.26 -6.76
C GLN A 113 -15.85 -7.66 -6.36
N PRO A 114 -16.76 -8.58 -5.97
CA PRO A 114 -16.37 -9.95 -5.60
C PRO A 114 -15.60 -10.70 -6.69
N ALA A 115 -15.93 -10.48 -7.96
CA ALA A 115 -15.18 -11.06 -9.08
C ALA A 115 -13.73 -10.59 -9.11
N MET A 116 -13.51 -9.30 -8.86
CA MET A 116 -12.18 -8.70 -8.80
C MET A 116 -11.35 -9.27 -7.65
N ILE A 117 -11.95 -9.43 -6.47
CA ILE A 117 -11.27 -10.04 -5.31
C ILE A 117 -10.84 -11.48 -5.63
N ARG A 118 -11.72 -12.27 -6.29
CA ARG A 118 -11.38 -13.62 -6.73
C ARG A 118 -10.25 -13.65 -7.76
N HIS A 119 -10.25 -12.71 -8.72
CA HIS A 119 -9.15 -12.60 -9.69
C HIS A 119 -7.84 -12.23 -9.04
N LEU A 120 -7.85 -11.26 -8.10
CA LEU A 120 -6.65 -10.91 -7.33
C LEU A 120 -6.13 -12.09 -6.52
N HIS A 121 -7.03 -12.83 -5.87
CA HIS A 121 -6.65 -14.03 -5.12
C HIS A 121 -6.01 -15.09 -6.03
N ALA A 122 -6.63 -15.39 -7.17
CA ALA A 122 -6.08 -16.33 -8.14
C ALA A 122 -4.70 -15.87 -8.66
N LEU A 123 -4.57 -14.58 -8.96
CA LEU A 123 -3.33 -13.99 -9.44
C LEU A 123 -2.19 -14.10 -8.42
N LEU A 124 -2.47 -13.87 -7.14
CA LEU A 124 -1.46 -13.81 -6.09
C LEU A 124 -1.12 -15.20 -5.49
N TYR A 125 -2.05 -16.15 -5.50
CA TYR A 125 -1.92 -17.37 -4.71
C TYR A 125 -2.10 -18.67 -5.50
N HIS A 126 -2.44 -18.63 -6.78
CA HIS A 126 -2.59 -19.81 -7.65
C HIS A 126 -1.49 -19.92 -8.71
N CYS A 127 -0.40 -19.18 -8.56
CA CYS A 127 0.80 -19.42 -9.35
C CYS A 127 1.39 -20.78 -8.96
N ASP A 128 1.80 -21.58 -9.95
CA ASP A 128 2.47 -22.84 -9.69
C ASP A 128 3.75 -22.59 -8.87
N PRO A 129 3.94 -23.25 -7.72
CA PRO A 129 5.15 -23.10 -6.92
C PRO A 129 6.45 -23.43 -7.67
N SER A 130 6.35 -24.13 -8.82
CA SER A 130 7.47 -24.41 -9.72
C SER A 130 7.87 -23.23 -10.61
N ASP A 131 7.02 -22.21 -10.73
CA ASP A 131 7.34 -21.03 -11.52
C ASP A 131 8.45 -20.23 -10.82
N SER A 132 9.52 -19.94 -11.56
CA SER A 132 10.59 -19.09 -11.05
C SER A 132 10.03 -17.69 -10.70
N LEU A 133 10.59 -17.03 -9.69
CA LEU A 133 10.15 -15.69 -9.29
C LEU A 133 10.12 -14.70 -10.47
N SER A 134 10.93 -14.91 -11.50
CA SER A 134 10.95 -14.10 -12.73
C SER A 134 9.74 -14.38 -13.62
N GLU A 135 9.27 -15.63 -13.71
CA GLU A 135 8.08 -16.00 -14.48
C GLU A 135 6.82 -15.54 -13.79
N THR A 136 6.75 -15.65 -12.47
CA THR A 136 5.64 -15.12 -11.66
C THR A 136 5.52 -13.60 -11.85
N ALA A 137 6.61 -12.86 -11.81
CA ALA A 137 6.60 -11.41 -12.05
C ALA A 137 6.13 -11.07 -13.48
N ASN A 138 6.57 -11.82 -14.48
CA ASN A 138 6.14 -11.64 -15.87
C ASN A 138 4.68 -12.02 -16.07
N HIS A 139 4.21 -13.08 -15.43
CA HIS A 139 2.81 -13.51 -15.48
C HIS A 139 1.87 -12.52 -14.81
N ILE A 140 2.25 -12.01 -13.65
CA ILE A 140 1.56 -10.91 -12.96
C ILE A 140 1.46 -9.69 -13.88
N ASN A 141 2.56 -9.27 -14.47
CA ASN A 141 2.61 -8.09 -15.34
C ASN A 141 1.83 -8.27 -16.66
N SER A 142 1.86 -9.45 -17.28
CA SER A 142 1.08 -9.73 -18.50
C SER A 142 -0.43 -9.76 -18.24
N ASN A 143 -0.87 -10.21 -17.07
CA ASN A 143 -2.27 -10.25 -16.69
C ASN A 143 -2.81 -8.88 -16.25
N PHE A 144 -1.97 -8.01 -15.70
CA PHE A 144 -2.39 -6.63 -15.35
C PHE A 144 -2.75 -5.78 -16.56
N SER A 145 -2.12 -6.02 -17.72
CA SER A 145 -2.46 -5.31 -18.97
C SER A 145 -3.85 -5.68 -19.51
N ASN A 146 -4.39 -6.85 -19.16
CA ASN A 146 -5.68 -7.35 -19.65
C ASN A 146 -6.88 -6.98 -18.74
N ILE A 147 -6.66 -6.38 -17.57
CA ILE A 147 -7.73 -5.99 -16.63
C ILE A 147 -8.19 -4.53 -16.83
N SER A 148 -7.57 -3.80 -17.76
CA SER A 148 -7.86 -2.39 -18.02
C SER A 148 -8.90 -2.11 -19.12
N SER A 149 -9.61 -3.13 -19.60
CA SER A 149 -10.72 -3.00 -20.56
C SER A 149 -12.09 -3.25 -19.92
#